data_433dbab49491cee7ed89e1ea01e57686
#
_entry.id   433dbab49491cee7ed89e1ea01e57686
#
_cell.length_a   1.000
_cell.length_b   1.000
_cell.length_c   1.000
_cell.angle_alpha   90.00
_cell.angle_beta   90.00
_cell.angle_gamma   90.00
#
_symmetry.space_group_name_H-M   'P 1'
#
loop_
_entity.id
_entity.type
_entity.pdbx_description
1 polymer ?
#
loop_
_entity_poly.entity_id
_entity_poly.type
_entity_poly.pdbx_seq_one_letter_code
_entity_poly.pdbx_strand_id
1 'polypeptide(L)'
;GGVIVPMNQRKSWDELHRELELVEPSAILTDGDDYGCNEEMQAAYGSLLRPMDAYKAYEPAELVNRIQPEELMVLMFTSGTTGRSKGVMLCERNFFAVMPHHVRVGQRFCQLKNDPDLLVSHMTLLPMFHLGAFGCLFTWAWMGWAQNLGSLRSFYKDLKRMPSQDMAAVPVLVQSIHHDLMTGKQDKLGDLWALNCMSAMFDPQTLMDLHDHGMVISQLYGSTETTGGGLINFAEDAKHIGSIGKDDGHCEIKLDNGELCMRGGDVMLGYYKDPKGTAEVIDADGWFHTGDLARVDEDGYYFLTGRKKNVIILD
;
A
#
# COMPACT_ATOMS: atom_id res chain seq x y z
N GLY A 1 -17.22 -8.05 15.34
CA GLY A 1 -16.56 -7.68 14.15
C GLY A 1 -17.20 -6.51 13.42
N GLY A 2 -16.52 -5.37 13.40
CA GLY A 2 -16.90 -4.26 12.55
C GLY A 2 -15.99 -4.21 11.32
N VAL A 3 -16.47 -3.59 10.22
CA VAL A 3 -15.67 -3.33 9.03
C VAL A 3 -14.97 -1.98 9.21
N ILE A 4 -13.64 -1.95 9.04
CA ILE A 4 -12.84 -0.74 9.10
C ILE A 4 -12.87 -0.06 7.73
N VAL A 5 -13.18 1.23 7.69
CA VAL A 5 -13.18 2.04 6.46
C VAL A 5 -12.26 3.25 6.65
N PRO A 6 -10.98 3.14 6.32
CA PRO A 6 -10.06 4.28 6.38
C PRO A 6 -10.41 5.30 5.30
N MET A 7 -10.79 6.51 5.69
CA MET A 7 -11.27 7.52 4.77
C MET A 7 -10.27 8.66 4.57
N ASN A 8 -10.22 9.19 3.35
CA ASN A 8 -9.36 10.32 3.01
C ASN A 8 -10.06 11.64 3.34
N GLN A 9 -9.74 12.20 4.50
CA GLN A 9 -10.27 13.49 4.97
C GLN A 9 -9.88 14.70 4.10
N ARG A 10 -8.98 14.53 3.12
CA ARG A 10 -8.58 15.60 2.19
C ARG A 10 -9.46 15.68 0.94
N LYS A 11 -10.41 14.76 0.80
CA LYS A 11 -11.40 14.80 -0.28
C LYS A 11 -12.35 15.98 -0.10
N SER A 12 -12.97 16.40 -1.20
CA SER A 12 -14.10 17.34 -1.14
C SER A 12 -15.26 16.74 -0.34
N TRP A 13 -16.12 17.60 0.22
CA TRP A 13 -17.32 17.14 0.93
C TRP A 13 -18.18 16.23 0.05
N ASP A 14 -18.41 16.60 -1.20
CA ASP A 14 -19.21 15.80 -2.13
C ASP A 14 -18.64 14.39 -2.37
N GLU A 15 -17.31 14.24 -2.40
CA GLU A 15 -16.67 12.94 -2.56
C GLU A 15 -16.78 12.12 -1.29
N LEU A 16 -16.48 12.74 -0.13
CA LEU A 16 -16.54 12.10 1.16
C LEU A 16 -17.97 11.68 1.52
N HIS A 17 -18.93 12.56 1.26
CA HIS A 17 -20.34 12.29 1.52
C HIS A 17 -20.86 11.10 0.69
N ARG A 18 -20.53 11.04 -0.60
CA ARG A 18 -20.88 9.88 -1.44
C ARG A 18 -20.30 8.57 -0.92
N GLU A 19 -19.06 8.59 -0.42
CA GLU A 19 -18.46 7.40 0.17
C GLU A 19 -19.15 7.01 1.48
N LEU A 20 -19.50 7.97 2.33
CA LEU A 20 -20.24 7.74 3.57
C LEU A 20 -21.65 7.21 3.30
N GLU A 21 -22.37 7.77 2.32
CA GLU A 21 -23.67 7.23 1.89
C GLU A 21 -23.57 5.81 1.37
N LEU A 22 -22.49 5.48 0.64
CA LEU A 22 -22.28 4.12 0.13
C LEU A 22 -22.05 3.10 1.24
N VAL A 23 -21.25 3.45 2.26
CA VAL A 23 -20.86 2.52 3.34
C VAL A 23 -21.87 2.46 4.47
N GLU A 24 -22.72 3.48 4.65
CA GLU A 24 -23.74 3.55 5.72
C GLU A 24 -23.09 3.26 7.09
N PRO A 25 -22.18 4.11 7.58
CA PRO A 25 -21.38 3.79 8.76
C PRO A 25 -22.21 3.74 10.03
N SER A 26 -21.90 2.81 10.94
CA SER A 26 -22.50 2.74 12.28
C SER A 26 -21.87 3.73 13.27
N ALA A 27 -20.62 4.14 13.02
CA ALA A 27 -19.89 5.18 13.76
C ALA A 27 -18.80 5.78 12.89
N ILE A 28 -18.47 7.04 13.11
CA ILE A 28 -17.39 7.75 12.43
C ILE A 28 -16.43 8.23 13.51
N LEU A 29 -15.20 7.70 13.50
CA LEU A 29 -14.15 8.12 14.40
C LEU A 29 -13.41 9.31 13.81
N THR A 30 -13.21 10.34 14.61
CA THR A 30 -12.51 11.57 14.20
C THR A 30 -11.60 12.06 15.33
N ASP A 31 -10.47 12.65 14.98
CA ASP A 31 -9.52 13.23 15.93
C ASP A 31 -9.87 14.67 16.36
N GLY A 32 -11.03 15.19 15.92
CA GLY A 32 -11.60 16.43 16.43
C GLY A 32 -11.38 17.63 15.50
N ASP A 33 -10.48 18.53 15.81
CA ASP A 33 -10.62 19.93 15.38
C ASP A 33 -10.10 20.29 13.97
N ASP A 34 -9.24 19.48 13.36
CA ASP A 34 -8.51 19.93 12.15
C ASP A 34 -8.85 19.19 10.85
N TYR A 35 -9.57 18.06 10.89
CA TYR A 35 -9.75 17.24 9.69
C TYR A 35 -11.16 16.66 9.59
N GLY A 36 -11.98 17.23 8.70
CA GLY A 36 -13.20 16.62 8.21
C GLY A 36 -14.46 16.76 9.06
N CYS A 37 -14.41 17.39 10.23
CA CYS A 37 -15.60 17.80 10.98
C CYS A 37 -15.99 19.22 10.65
N ASN A 38 -16.35 19.45 9.39
CA ASN A 38 -16.96 20.70 8.97
C ASN A 38 -18.45 20.73 9.35
N GLU A 39 -19.10 21.85 9.12
CA GLU A 39 -20.51 22.03 9.44
C GLU A 39 -21.40 21.02 8.70
N GLU A 40 -21.06 20.65 7.46
CA GLU A 40 -21.78 19.66 6.67
C GLU A 40 -21.69 18.25 7.28
N MET A 41 -20.49 17.85 7.75
CA MET A 41 -20.30 16.56 8.42
C MET A 41 -21.09 16.50 9.72
N GLN A 42 -21.06 17.56 10.52
CA GLN A 42 -21.84 17.67 11.76
C GLN A 42 -23.35 17.62 11.48
N ALA A 43 -23.80 18.32 10.46
CA ALA A 43 -25.22 18.35 10.09
C ALA A 43 -25.71 16.98 9.59
N ALA A 44 -24.93 16.30 8.76
CA ALA A 44 -25.31 15.03 8.13
C ALA A 44 -25.10 13.80 9.07
N TYR A 45 -24.01 13.78 9.85
CA TYR A 45 -23.56 12.60 10.59
C TYR A 45 -23.26 12.84 12.07
N GLY A 46 -23.65 13.98 12.65
CA GLY A 46 -23.30 14.37 14.02
C GLY A 46 -23.62 13.30 15.07
N SER A 47 -24.74 12.56 14.92
CA SER A 47 -25.11 11.46 15.84
C SER A 47 -24.17 10.26 15.77
N LEU A 48 -23.41 10.09 14.66
CA LEU A 48 -22.47 8.98 14.43
C LEU A 48 -21.04 9.37 14.78
N LEU A 49 -20.73 10.66 14.92
CA LEU A 49 -19.37 11.13 15.23
C LEU A 49 -18.95 10.72 16.62
N ARG A 50 -17.73 10.21 16.73
CA ARG A 50 -17.08 9.83 17.98
C ARG A 50 -15.63 10.31 17.97
N PRO A 51 -15.11 10.91 19.04
CA PRO A 51 -13.69 11.24 19.14
C PRO A 51 -12.84 9.97 19.10
N MET A 52 -11.63 10.06 18.55
CA MET A 52 -10.72 8.89 18.43
C MET A 52 -10.41 8.25 19.78
N ASP A 53 -10.45 9.01 20.87
CA ASP A 53 -10.20 8.52 22.22
C ASP A 53 -11.48 8.09 22.98
N ALA A 54 -12.61 8.03 22.31
CA ALA A 54 -13.89 7.57 22.90
C ALA A 54 -13.78 6.20 23.57
N TYR A 55 -12.89 5.33 23.06
CA TYR A 55 -12.66 4.01 23.64
C TYR A 55 -12.24 4.04 25.12
N LYS A 56 -11.61 5.12 25.59
CA LYS A 56 -11.20 5.29 27.00
C LYS A 56 -12.38 5.34 27.96
N ALA A 57 -13.58 5.62 27.46
CA ALA A 57 -14.81 5.65 28.27
C ALA A 57 -15.51 4.29 28.38
N TYR A 58 -14.99 3.26 27.71
CA TYR A 58 -15.57 1.94 27.70
C TYR A 58 -14.73 0.95 28.51
N GLU A 59 -15.40 0.07 29.24
CA GLU A 59 -14.72 -1.06 29.89
C GLU A 59 -14.23 -2.05 28.82
N PRO A 60 -13.08 -2.71 29.06
CA PRO A 60 -12.60 -3.76 28.17
C PRO A 60 -13.62 -4.86 27.99
N ALA A 61 -13.96 -5.16 26.75
CA ALA A 61 -14.85 -6.28 26.45
C ALA A 61 -14.02 -7.55 26.23
N GLU A 62 -14.61 -8.71 26.53
CA GLU A 62 -14.03 -9.99 26.16
C GLU A 62 -13.91 -10.08 24.63
N LEU A 63 -12.72 -10.42 24.15
CA LEU A 63 -12.49 -10.64 22.73
C LEU A 63 -13.16 -11.96 22.31
N VAL A 64 -14.24 -11.85 21.57
CA VAL A 64 -14.91 -13.00 20.97
C VAL A 64 -14.44 -13.12 19.53
N ASN A 65 -13.51 -14.02 19.27
CA ASN A 65 -13.06 -14.31 17.91
C ASN A 65 -14.16 -15.14 17.19
N ARG A 66 -15.01 -14.47 16.39
CA ARG A 66 -16.05 -15.08 15.57
C ARG A 66 -15.93 -14.73 14.10
N ILE A 67 -14.87 -14.02 13.72
CA ILE A 67 -14.65 -13.56 12.33
C ILE A 67 -14.17 -14.77 11.52
N GLN A 68 -14.84 -15.03 10.40
CA GLN A 68 -14.36 -16.01 9.43
C GLN A 68 -13.35 -15.34 8.52
N PRO A 69 -12.33 -16.08 8.03
CA PRO A 69 -11.26 -15.50 7.20
C PRO A 69 -11.75 -14.82 5.92
N GLU A 70 -12.93 -15.16 5.43
CA GLU A 70 -13.56 -14.62 4.24
C GLU A 70 -14.53 -13.46 4.52
N GLU A 71 -14.80 -13.14 5.79
CA GLU A 71 -15.67 -12.01 6.14
C GLU A 71 -14.98 -10.68 5.85
N LEU A 72 -15.75 -9.73 5.33
CA LEU A 72 -15.25 -8.37 5.05
C LEU A 72 -14.69 -7.75 6.34
N MET A 73 -13.40 -7.40 6.30
CA MET A 73 -12.66 -6.80 7.42
C MET A 73 -12.37 -5.32 7.16
N VAL A 74 -11.94 -5.00 5.95
CA VAL A 74 -11.53 -3.64 5.57
C VAL A 74 -12.14 -3.27 4.23
N LEU A 75 -12.64 -2.04 4.13
CA LEU A 75 -13.10 -1.44 2.89
C LEU A 75 -12.21 -0.24 2.57
N MET A 76 -11.44 -0.32 1.49
CA MET A 76 -10.52 0.73 1.09
C MET A 76 -10.97 1.40 -0.21
N PHE A 77 -11.08 2.72 -0.19
CA PHE A 77 -11.45 3.47 -1.38
C PHE A 77 -10.25 3.75 -2.28
N THR A 78 -10.40 3.43 -3.57
CA THR A 78 -9.44 3.77 -4.61
C THR A 78 -10.00 4.87 -5.51
N SER A 79 -9.13 5.71 -6.08
CA SER A 79 -9.52 6.64 -7.12
C SER A 79 -9.84 5.85 -8.39
N GLY A 80 -11.12 5.55 -8.61
CA GLY A 80 -11.55 4.85 -9.82
C GLY A 80 -11.16 5.63 -11.09
N THR A 81 -10.75 4.91 -12.13
CA THR A 81 -10.40 5.47 -13.44
C THR A 81 -11.56 6.21 -14.11
N THR A 82 -12.78 6.03 -13.62
CA THR A 82 -14.01 6.70 -14.07
C THR A 82 -14.35 7.97 -13.28
N GLY A 83 -13.45 8.42 -12.39
CA GLY A 83 -13.66 9.58 -11.52
C GLY A 83 -14.56 9.31 -10.30
N ARG A 84 -15.06 8.09 -10.12
CA ARG A 84 -15.77 7.67 -8.91
C ARG A 84 -14.92 6.71 -8.11
N SER A 85 -14.82 6.96 -6.81
CA SER A 85 -14.15 6.04 -5.88
C SER A 85 -14.84 4.69 -5.87
N LYS A 86 -14.06 3.61 -5.88
CA LYS A 86 -14.55 2.24 -5.69
C LYS A 86 -14.08 1.72 -4.34
N GLY A 87 -14.98 1.11 -3.59
CA GLY A 87 -14.66 0.47 -2.31
C GLY A 87 -14.15 -0.96 -2.53
N VAL A 88 -12.86 -1.18 -2.37
CA VAL A 88 -12.23 -2.50 -2.47
C VAL A 88 -12.49 -3.27 -1.18
N MET A 89 -13.09 -4.44 -1.27
CA MET A 89 -13.42 -5.31 -0.13
C MET A 89 -12.26 -6.27 0.17
N LEU A 90 -11.69 -6.15 1.36
CA LEU A 90 -10.60 -7.01 1.84
C LEU A 90 -11.02 -7.77 3.10
N CYS A 91 -10.63 -9.04 3.17
CA CYS A 91 -10.86 -9.92 4.31
C CYS A 91 -9.52 -10.37 4.94
N GLU A 92 -9.58 -11.03 6.08
CA GLU A 92 -8.40 -11.53 6.79
C GLU A 92 -7.55 -12.44 5.89
N ARG A 93 -8.17 -13.34 5.12
CA ARG A 93 -7.49 -14.22 4.17
C ARG A 93 -6.59 -13.45 3.20
N ASN A 94 -7.03 -12.28 2.71
CA ASN A 94 -6.24 -11.49 1.77
C ASN A 94 -4.91 -11.04 2.40
N PHE A 95 -4.95 -10.54 3.64
CA PHE A 95 -3.74 -10.10 4.35
C PHE A 95 -2.80 -11.27 4.66
N PHE A 96 -3.31 -12.43 5.07
CA PHE A 96 -2.48 -13.60 5.29
C PHE A 96 -1.88 -14.17 4.00
N ALA A 97 -2.62 -14.14 2.90
CA ALA A 97 -2.11 -14.63 1.61
C ALA A 97 -0.95 -13.79 1.07
N VAL A 98 -0.98 -12.46 1.26
CA VAL A 98 0.09 -11.56 0.82
C VAL A 98 1.28 -11.50 1.79
N MET A 99 1.11 -11.94 3.02
CA MET A 99 2.15 -11.84 4.05
C MET A 99 3.50 -12.46 3.65
N PRO A 100 3.56 -13.68 3.08
CA PRO A 100 4.84 -14.27 2.63
C PRO A 100 5.58 -13.39 1.62
N HIS A 101 4.84 -12.72 0.72
CA HIS A 101 5.39 -11.77 -0.24
C HIS A 101 6.06 -10.58 0.46
N HIS A 102 5.35 -9.91 1.35
CA HIS A 102 5.90 -8.74 2.06
C HIS A 102 7.06 -9.10 3.00
N VAL A 103 7.01 -10.25 3.68
CA VAL A 103 8.07 -10.72 4.58
C VAL A 103 9.38 -10.96 3.84
N ARG A 104 9.37 -11.24 2.52
CA ARG A 104 10.60 -11.40 1.72
C ARG A 104 11.50 -10.15 1.76
N VAL A 105 10.91 -8.96 1.83
CA VAL A 105 11.68 -7.72 1.99
C VAL A 105 12.51 -7.77 3.28
N GLY A 106 11.88 -8.11 4.39
CA GLY A 106 12.57 -8.26 5.67
C GLY A 106 13.61 -9.38 5.66
N GLN A 107 13.29 -10.54 5.07
CA GLN A 107 14.24 -11.64 4.91
C GLN A 107 15.46 -11.21 4.11
N ARG A 108 15.26 -10.39 3.05
CA ARG A 108 16.37 -9.84 2.28
C ARG A 108 17.25 -8.92 3.11
N PHE A 109 16.67 -8.10 3.97
CA PHE A 109 17.41 -7.24 4.89
C PHE A 109 18.26 -8.07 5.87
N CYS A 110 17.69 -9.13 6.45
CA CYS A 110 18.41 -10.06 7.32
C CYS A 110 19.61 -10.69 6.59
N GLN A 111 19.43 -11.12 5.34
CA GLN A 111 20.51 -11.68 4.52
C GLN A 111 21.61 -10.66 4.24
N LEU A 112 21.25 -9.43 3.82
CA LEU A 112 22.22 -8.38 3.52
C LEU A 112 23.02 -7.92 4.73
N LYS A 113 22.44 -7.96 5.92
CA LYS A 113 23.10 -7.63 7.17
C LYS A 113 23.77 -8.85 7.85
N ASN A 114 23.60 -10.05 7.29
CA ASN A 114 24.04 -11.30 7.87
C ASN A 114 23.58 -11.47 9.34
N ASP A 115 22.33 -11.06 9.60
CA ASP A 115 21.70 -11.09 10.92
C ASP A 115 20.27 -11.65 10.77
N PRO A 116 20.03 -12.93 11.13
CA PRO A 116 18.72 -13.54 11.03
C PRO A 116 17.69 -12.98 12.02
N ASP A 117 18.17 -12.38 13.10
CA ASP A 117 17.35 -11.79 14.17
C ASP A 117 17.27 -10.26 14.07
N LEU A 118 17.61 -9.71 12.89
CA LEU A 118 17.62 -8.28 12.64
C LEU A 118 16.27 -7.64 12.97
N LEU A 119 16.29 -6.70 13.90
CA LEU A 119 15.15 -5.86 14.21
C LEU A 119 15.30 -4.51 13.52
N VAL A 120 14.29 -4.13 12.76
CA VAL A 120 14.26 -2.89 11.99
C VAL A 120 13.13 -2.01 12.47
N SER A 121 13.35 -0.70 12.50
CA SER A 121 12.29 0.29 12.64
C SER A 121 11.91 0.81 11.26
N HIS A 122 10.65 0.61 10.89
CA HIS A 122 10.08 1.06 9.62
C HIS A 122 9.39 2.43 9.78
N MET A 123 9.67 3.36 8.88
CA MET A 123 8.99 4.67 8.83
C MET A 123 7.87 4.65 7.79
N THR A 124 6.64 4.85 8.23
CA THR A 124 5.48 5.04 7.36
C THR A 124 5.11 6.52 7.30
N LEU A 125 5.20 7.11 6.11
CA LEU A 125 4.82 8.51 5.83
C LEU A 125 3.54 8.60 4.98
N LEU A 126 3.07 7.47 4.49
CA LEU A 126 1.85 7.38 3.70
C LEU A 126 0.62 7.44 4.60
N PRO A 127 -0.48 8.06 4.15
CA PRO A 127 -1.72 8.09 4.91
C PRO A 127 -2.34 6.69 5.08
N MET A 128 -2.96 6.43 6.22
CA MET A 128 -3.57 5.13 6.57
C MET A 128 -4.78 4.74 5.70
N PHE A 129 -5.33 5.67 4.92
CA PHE A 129 -6.36 5.35 3.92
C PHE A 129 -5.77 4.75 2.62
N HIS A 130 -4.44 4.65 2.50
CA HIS A 130 -3.76 3.89 1.45
C HIS A 130 -3.32 2.53 1.97
N LEU A 131 -3.54 1.51 1.17
CA LEU A 131 -3.16 0.15 1.53
C LEU A 131 -1.66 0.00 1.82
N GLY A 132 -0.80 0.72 1.09
CA GLY A 132 0.65 0.70 1.33
C GLY A 132 1.05 1.11 2.75
N ALA A 133 0.27 2.00 3.42
CA ALA A 133 0.47 2.33 4.83
C ALA A 133 -0.26 1.35 5.74
N PHE A 134 -1.53 1.08 5.46
CA PHE A 134 -2.37 0.21 6.28
C PHE A 134 -1.84 -1.22 6.33
N GLY A 135 -1.43 -1.78 5.18
CA GLY A 135 -0.84 -3.13 5.08
C GLY A 135 0.48 -3.26 5.84
N CYS A 136 1.30 -2.22 5.85
CA CYS A 136 2.54 -2.21 6.63
C CYS A 136 2.33 -2.48 8.13
N LEU A 137 1.18 -2.07 8.72
CA LEU A 137 0.87 -2.36 10.12
C LEU A 137 0.90 -3.87 10.40
N PHE A 138 0.36 -4.66 9.50
CA PHE A 138 0.31 -6.13 9.66
C PHE A 138 1.66 -6.76 9.39
N THR A 139 2.33 -6.37 8.30
CA THR A 139 3.61 -6.94 7.88
C THR A 139 4.69 -6.76 8.95
N TRP A 140 4.89 -5.55 9.42
CA TRP A 140 5.96 -5.27 10.38
C TRP A 140 5.63 -5.75 11.78
N ALA A 141 4.34 -5.72 12.17
CA ALA A 141 3.90 -6.36 13.42
C ALA A 141 4.13 -7.87 13.39
N TRP A 142 3.89 -8.54 12.26
CA TRP A 142 4.18 -9.96 12.07
C TRP A 142 5.68 -10.28 12.23
N MET A 143 6.54 -9.39 11.74
CA MET A 143 8.00 -9.53 11.87
C MET A 143 8.54 -9.10 13.23
N GLY A 144 7.72 -8.59 14.15
CA GLY A 144 8.16 -8.03 15.41
C GLY A 144 8.93 -6.72 15.29
N TRP A 145 8.82 -6.02 14.15
CA TRP A 145 9.51 -4.77 13.86
C TRP A 145 8.76 -3.57 14.39
N ALA A 146 9.50 -2.53 14.77
CA ALA A 146 8.89 -1.27 15.19
C ALA A 146 8.35 -0.51 13.98
N GLN A 147 7.19 0.13 14.15
CA GLN A 147 6.63 1.00 13.14
C GLN A 147 6.51 2.42 13.65
N ASN A 148 7.19 3.33 12.99
CA ASN A 148 7.17 4.76 13.23
C ASN A 148 6.21 5.45 12.26
N LEU A 149 5.27 6.21 12.78
CA LEU A 149 4.33 6.99 11.97
C LEU A 149 4.81 8.43 11.89
N GLY A 150 5.11 8.88 10.69
CA GLY A 150 5.59 10.22 10.42
C GLY A 150 4.73 10.96 9.40
N SER A 151 5.24 12.08 8.90
CA SER A 151 4.58 12.90 7.91
C SER A 151 5.55 13.35 6.82
N LEU A 152 5.09 13.40 5.57
CA LEU A 152 5.88 13.96 4.46
C LEU A 152 6.38 15.39 4.74
N ARG A 153 5.60 16.19 5.47
CA ARG A 153 5.96 17.58 5.79
C ARG A 153 7.07 17.70 6.83
N SER A 154 7.21 16.71 7.71
CA SER A 154 8.19 16.68 8.80
C SER A 154 9.23 15.57 8.66
N PHE A 155 9.37 14.99 7.50
CA PHE A 155 10.17 13.79 7.23
C PHE A 155 11.53 13.76 7.94
N TYR A 156 12.41 14.75 7.69
CA TYR A 156 13.74 14.77 8.33
C TYR A 156 13.69 14.97 9.83
N LYS A 157 12.70 15.73 10.32
CA LYS A 157 12.46 15.91 11.76
C LYS A 157 11.99 14.61 12.40
N ASP A 158 11.13 13.90 11.71
CA ASP A 158 10.59 12.62 12.18
C ASP A 158 11.67 11.54 12.17
N LEU A 159 12.52 11.44 11.13
CA LEU A 159 13.69 10.54 11.13
C LEU A 159 14.65 10.81 12.30
N LYS A 160 14.87 12.08 12.64
CA LYS A 160 15.72 12.44 13.78
C LYS A 160 15.08 12.08 15.13
N ARG A 161 13.75 12.20 15.23
CA ARG A 161 12.99 11.91 16.45
C ARG A 161 12.76 10.41 16.65
N MET A 162 12.53 9.70 15.58
CA MET A 162 12.22 8.27 15.51
C MET A 162 13.16 7.61 14.50
N PRO A 163 14.41 7.30 14.92
CA PRO A 163 15.38 6.66 14.03
C PRO A 163 14.79 5.43 13.36
N SER A 164 14.88 5.38 12.04
CA SER A 164 14.29 4.33 11.23
C SER A 164 15.29 3.88 10.17
N GLN A 165 15.42 2.58 10.00
CA GLN A 165 16.36 1.96 9.07
C GLN A 165 15.74 1.74 7.70
N ASP A 166 14.42 1.64 7.64
CA ASP A 166 13.65 1.34 6.45
C ASP A 166 12.42 2.27 6.34
N MET A 167 11.97 2.51 5.12
CA MET A 167 10.76 3.29 4.90
C MET A 167 10.03 2.95 3.61
N ALA A 168 8.69 3.09 3.64
CA ALA A 168 7.88 3.15 2.44
C ALA A 168 8.11 4.47 1.70
N ALA A 169 8.59 4.41 0.45
CA ALA A 169 8.99 5.57 -0.32
C ALA A 169 8.13 5.77 -1.58
N VAL A 170 7.75 7.01 -1.82
CA VAL A 170 7.10 7.48 -3.05
C VAL A 170 8.07 8.36 -3.84
N PRO A 171 7.85 8.60 -5.15
CA PRO A 171 8.82 9.29 -5.99
C PRO A 171 9.36 10.60 -5.44
N VAL A 172 8.53 11.44 -4.84
CA VAL A 172 8.97 12.72 -4.28
C VAL A 172 9.97 12.56 -3.13
N LEU A 173 9.84 11.52 -2.31
CA LEU A 173 10.79 11.21 -1.24
C LEU A 173 12.08 10.65 -1.80
N VAL A 174 11.97 9.72 -2.75
CA VAL A 174 13.14 9.12 -3.42
C VAL A 174 13.99 10.22 -4.07
N GLN A 175 13.38 11.18 -4.77
CA GLN A 175 14.07 12.32 -5.34
C GLN A 175 14.74 13.20 -4.28
N SER A 176 14.08 13.46 -3.15
CA SER A 176 14.65 14.25 -2.05
C SER A 176 15.87 13.56 -1.42
N ILE A 177 15.76 12.25 -1.17
CA ILE A 177 16.85 11.43 -0.63
C ILE A 177 18.02 11.37 -1.61
N HIS A 178 17.73 11.12 -2.90
CA HIS A 178 18.72 11.13 -3.96
C HIS A 178 19.48 12.47 -4.00
N HIS A 179 18.76 13.60 -4.02
CA HIS A 179 19.37 14.92 -4.00
C HIS A 179 20.29 15.13 -2.77
N ASP A 180 19.86 14.72 -1.60
CA ASP A 180 20.66 14.87 -0.37
C ASP A 180 21.92 14.00 -0.41
N LEU A 181 21.86 12.77 -0.91
CA LEU A 181 23.02 11.90 -1.10
C LEU A 181 23.99 12.47 -2.13
N MET A 182 23.51 12.89 -3.31
CA MET A 182 24.35 13.48 -4.36
C MET A 182 25.00 14.80 -3.94
N THR A 183 24.45 15.51 -2.97
CA THR A 183 24.99 16.78 -2.45
C THR A 183 25.75 16.64 -1.13
N GLY A 184 26.06 15.40 -0.69
CA GLY A 184 26.84 15.14 0.52
C GLY A 184 26.12 15.47 1.82
N LYS A 185 24.80 15.38 1.83
CA LYS A 185 23.93 15.67 3.01
C LYS A 185 23.34 14.41 3.61
N GLN A 186 24.02 13.28 3.49
CA GLN A 186 23.58 11.97 4.01
C GLN A 186 23.27 11.98 5.52
N ASP A 187 23.93 12.85 6.29
CA ASP A 187 23.67 12.99 7.74
C ASP A 187 22.22 13.30 8.08
N LYS A 188 21.45 13.87 7.13
CA LYS A 188 20.03 14.12 7.31
C LYS A 188 19.20 12.84 7.39
N LEU A 189 19.68 11.75 6.80
CA LEU A 189 18.97 10.49 6.71
C LEU A 189 19.11 9.65 7.99
N GLY A 190 20.06 10.00 8.89
CA GLY A 190 20.29 9.27 10.14
C GLY A 190 20.60 7.80 9.87
N ASP A 191 19.80 6.92 10.45
CA ASP A 191 19.97 5.46 10.35
C ASP A 191 19.32 4.83 9.12
N LEU A 192 18.69 5.63 8.23
CA LEU A 192 17.96 5.13 7.07
C LEU A 192 18.93 4.55 6.02
N TRP A 193 18.76 3.27 5.68
CA TRP A 193 19.57 2.59 4.66
C TRP A 193 18.74 1.76 3.67
N ALA A 194 17.41 1.66 3.85
CA ALA A 194 16.53 0.90 2.96
C ALA A 194 15.28 1.69 2.54
N LEU A 195 14.87 1.50 1.30
CA LEU A 195 13.68 2.13 0.71
C LEU A 195 12.80 1.07 0.05
N ASN A 196 11.55 0.99 0.47
CA ASN A 196 10.51 0.22 -0.20
C ASN A 196 9.77 1.15 -1.17
N CYS A 197 10.18 1.13 -2.42
CA CYS A 197 9.63 1.96 -3.49
C CYS A 197 8.31 1.36 -4.00
N MET A 198 7.21 2.09 -3.86
CA MET A 198 5.87 1.61 -4.17
C MET A 198 4.97 2.68 -4.78
N SER A 199 3.82 2.26 -5.30
CA SER A 199 2.73 3.12 -5.78
C SER A 199 2.98 3.89 -7.07
N ALA A 200 4.17 3.84 -7.65
CA ALA A 200 4.48 4.50 -8.92
C ALA A 200 5.74 3.88 -9.56
N MET A 201 5.99 4.22 -10.82
CA MET A 201 7.27 3.95 -11.46
C MET A 201 8.32 4.97 -10.99
N PHE A 202 9.55 4.50 -10.84
CA PHE A 202 10.71 5.30 -10.47
C PHE A 202 11.67 5.38 -11.64
N ASP A 203 12.39 6.49 -11.71
CA ASP A 203 13.47 6.61 -12.70
C ASP A 203 14.60 5.62 -12.39
N PRO A 204 14.96 4.72 -13.32
CA PRO A 204 15.97 3.70 -13.09
C PRO A 204 17.34 4.28 -12.70
N GLN A 205 17.75 5.42 -13.29
CA GLN A 205 19.02 6.02 -12.96
C GLN A 205 19.06 6.52 -11.52
N THR A 206 17.97 7.15 -11.06
CA THR A 206 17.84 7.57 -9.66
C THR A 206 17.97 6.38 -8.69
N LEU A 207 17.37 5.25 -9.02
CA LEU A 207 17.48 4.04 -8.17
C LEU A 207 18.90 3.47 -8.19
N MET A 208 19.57 3.46 -9.35
CA MET A 208 20.98 3.05 -9.47
C MET A 208 21.90 3.94 -8.61
N ASP A 209 21.74 5.24 -8.73
CA ASP A 209 22.56 6.19 -7.96
C ASP A 209 22.39 5.96 -6.43
N LEU A 210 21.17 5.72 -5.98
CA LEU A 210 20.87 5.40 -4.58
C LEU A 210 21.53 4.08 -4.16
N HIS A 211 21.41 3.03 -4.98
CA HIS A 211 22.04 1.74 -4.76
C HIS A 211 23.58 1.87 -4.66
N ASP A 212 24.21 2.59 -5.58
CA ASP A 212 25.64 2.83 -5.60
C ASP A 212 26.16 3.63 -4.38
N HIS A 213 25.25 4.38 -3.74
CA HIS A 213 25.50 5.06 -2.46
C HIS A 213 25.13 4.21 -1.23
N GLY A 214 24.92 2.91 -1.42
CA GLY A 214 24.72 1.94 -0.32
C GLY A 214 23.29 1.83 0.21
N MET A 215 22.30 2.42 -0.47
CA MET A 215 20.89 2.22 -0.14
C MET A 215 20.41 0.87 -0.65
N VAL A 216 19.69 0.14 0.17
CA VAL A 216 18.97 -1.08 -0.24
C VAL A 216 17.62 -0.66 -0.80
N ILE A 217 17.37 -1.04 -2.04
CA ILE A 217 16.14 -0.65 -2.75
C ILE A 217 15.29 -1.90 -3.01
N SER A 218 14.04 -1.88 -2.57
CA SER A 218 13.03 -2.83 -3.04
C SER A 218 11.92 -2.09 -3.76
N GLN A 219 11.56 -2.57 -4.95
CA GLN A 219 10.42 -2.06 -5.72
C GLN A 219 9.28 -3.05 -5.58
N LEU A 220 8.14 -2.60 -5.09
CA LEU A 220 6.95 -3.41 -4.90
C LEU A 220 5.87 -2.97 -5.87
N TYR A 221 5.45 -3.89 -6.72
CA TYR A 221 4.30 -3.72 -7.60
C TYR A 221 3.10 -4.42 -7.00
N GLY A 222 1.99 -3.73 -6.97
CA GLY A 222 0.69 -4.24 -6.51
C GLY A 222 -0.37 -3.17 -6.52
N SER A 223 -1.57 -3.54 -6.17
CA SER A 223 -2.71 -2.62 -6.07
C SER A 223 -3.50 -2.87 -4.80
N THR A 224 -4.49 -2.02 -4.53
CA THR A 224 -5.42 -2.26 -3.42
C THR A 224 -6.21 -3.55 -3.67
N GLU A 225 -6.55 -3.83 -4.91
CA GLU A 225 -7.29 -5.02 -5.35
C GLU A 225 -6.51 -6.34 -5.17
N THR A 226 -5.18 -6.27 -5.04
CA THR A 226 -4.30 -7.42 -4.74
C THR A 226 -3.70 -7.36 -3.33
N THR A 227 -4.32 -6.59 -2.44
CA THR A 227 -3.85 -6.41 -1.05
C THR A 227 -2.40 -5.95 -0.96
N GLY A 228 -1.91 -5.24 -2.00
CA GLY A 228 -0.52 -4.83 -2.15
C GLY A 228 0.43 -5.94 -2.62
N GLY A 229 -0.06 -7.14 -2.87
CA GLY A 229 0.69 -8.25 -3.45
C GLY A 229 0.88 -8.11 -4.95
N GLY A 230 1.92 -8.73 -5.47
CA GLY A 230 2.25 -8.71 -6.90
C GLY A 230 3.67 -9.18 -7.18
N LEU A 231 4.55 -8.26 -7.48
CA LEU A 231 5.92 -8.54 -7.87
C LEU A 231 6.89 -7.74 -7.00
N ILE A 232 8.06 -8.31 -6.71
CA ILE A 232 9.16 -7.63 -6.00
C ILE A 232 10.41 -7.64 -6.84
N ASN A 233 11.05 -6.46 -6.94
CA ASN A 233 12.40 -6.29 -7.45
C ASN A 233 13.30 -5.70 -6.38
N PHE A 234 14.40 -6.36 -6.07
CA PHE A 234 15.40 -5.84 -5.11
C PHE A 234 16.41 -4.90 -5.76
N ALA A 235 16.24 -4.56 -7.03
CA ALA A 235 17.03 -3.54 -7.75
C ALA A 235 18.56 -3.72 -7.61
N GLU A 236 19.05 -4.97 -7.71
CA GLU A 236 20.46 -5.31 -7.44
C GLU A 236 21.37 -5.18 -8.65
N ASP A 237 20.83 -4.98 -9.83
CA ASP A 237 21.60 -4.84 -11.07
C ASP A 237 20.95 -3.86 -12.06
N ALA A 238 21.80 -3.28 -12.92
CA ALA A 238 21.39 -2.28 -13.90
C ALA A 238 20.43 -2.83 -14.98
N LYS A 239 20.48 -4.14 -15.28
CA LYS A 239 19.62 -4.77 -16.27
C LYS A 239 18.15 -4.79 -15.83
N HIS A 240 17.93 -5.04 -14.53
CA HIS A 240 16.58 -5.29 -14.00
C HIS A 240 16.05 -4.17 -13.13
N ILE A 241 16.83 -3.11 -12.84
CA ILE A 241 16.43 -2.04 -11.92
C ILE A 241 15.16 -1.30 -12.35
N GLY A 242 14.83 -1.28 -13.63
CA GLY A 242 13.59 -0.70 -14.15
C GLY A 242 12.40 -1.68 -14.19
N SER A 243 12.57 -2.92 -13.72
CA SER A 243 11.49 -3.90 -13.67
C SER A 243 10.61 -3.71 -12.44
N ILE A 244 9.40 -4.23 -12.51
CA ILE A 244 8.50 -4.34 -11.35
C ILE A 244 8.74 -5.61 -10.54
N GLY A 245 9.69 -6.46 -10.95
CA GLY A 245 10.15 -7.63 -10.22
C GLY A 245 9.82 -8.96 -10.85
N LYS A 246 9.99 -10.00 -10.05
CA LYS A 246 9.71 -11.40 -10.40
C LYS A 246 8.50 -11.92 -9.64
N ASP A 247 7.87 -12.93 -10.23
CA ASP A 247 6.95 -13.81 -9.53
C ASP A 247 7.71 -14.55 -8.40
N ASP A 248 7.19 -14.45 -7.20
CA ASP A 248 7.75 -15.10 -6.02
C ASP A 248 6.92 -16.30 -5.54
N GLY A 249 5.88 -16.64 -6.30
CA GLY A 249 5.03 -17.80 -6.06
C GLY A 249 4.00 -17.64 -4.94
N HIS A 250 3.77 -16.41 -4.43
CA HIS A 250 2.71 -16.18 -3.43
C HIS A 250 1.30 -16.18 -4.05
N CYS A 251 1.20 -15.85 -5.33
CA CYS A 251 -0.02 -15.93 -6.14
C CYS A 251 0.32 -16.41 -7.56
N GLU A 252 -0.68 -16.69 -8.37
CA GLU A 252 -0.50 -17.03 -9.78
C GLU A 252 -0.45 -15.75 -10.62
N ILE A 253 0.52 -15.66 -11.53
CA ILE A 253 0.71 -14.52 -12.42
C ILE A 253 0.74 -14.99 -13.87
N LYS A 254 0.05 -14.30 -14.76
CA LYS A 254 0.12 -14.52 -16.22
C LYS A 254 0.06 -13.21 -16.98
N LEU A 255 0.51 -13.27 -18.24
CA LEU A 255 0.21 -12.25 -19.24
C LEU A 255 -0.90 -12.75 -20.16
N ASP A 256 -2.00 -12.03 -20.22
CA ASP A 256 -3.09 -12.28 -21.14
C ASP A 256 -3.16 -11.16 -22.19
N ASN A 257 -2.76 -11.47 -23.42
CA ASN A 257 -2.61 -10.47 -24.49
C ASN A 257 -1.77 -9.25 -24.05
N GLY A 258 -0.74 -9.49 -23.26
CA GLY A 258 0.14 -8.47 -22.70
C GLY A 258 -0.38 -7.79 -21.44
N GLU A 259 -1.60 -8.06 -21.00
CA GLU A 259 -2.14 -7.58 -19.73
C GLU A 259 -1.65 -8.47 -18.58
N LEU A 260 -1.15 -7.85 -17.52
CA LEU A 260 -0.76 -8.55 -16.31
C LEU A 260 -2.02 -8.95 -15.53
N CYS A 261 -2.17 -10.26 -15.29
CA CYS A 261 -3.29 -10.82 -14.54
C CYS A 261 -2.78 -11.60 -13.33
N MET A 262 -3.52 -11.53 -12.24
CA MET A 262 -3.17 -12.16 -10.96
C MET A 262 -4.33 -12.99 -10.42
N ARG A 263 -4.01 -14.12 -9.77
CA ARG A 263 -5.01 -14.98 -9.12
C ARG A 263 -4.44 -15.55 -7.82
N GLY A 264 -5.14 -15.37 -6.72
CA GLY A 264 -4.70 -15.90 -5.42
C GLY A 264 -5.56 -15.46 -4.26
N GLY A 265 -5.12 -15.84 -3.08
CA GLY A 265 -5.78 -15.45 -1.85
C GLY A 265 -5.67 -13.96 -1.52
N ASP A 266 -4.71 -13.27 -2.10
CA ASP A 266 -4.45 -11.84 -2.01
C ASP A 266 -5.40 -10.98 -2.85
N VAL A 267 -6.08 -11.56 -3.85
CA VAL A 267 -7.07 -10.85 -4.66
C VAL A 267 -8.32 -10.53 -3.83
N MET A 268 -8.79 -9.30 -3.92
CA MET A 268 -9.96 -8.76 -3.21
C MET A 268 -11.21 -9.63 -3.36
N LEU A 269 -12.16 -9.47 -2.45
CA LEU A 269 -13.50 -10.07 -2.60
C LEU A 269 -14.32 -9.46 -3.74
N GLY A 270 -13.98 -8.24 -4.15
CA GLY A 270 -14.66 -7.45 -5.17
C GLY A 270 -14.85 -6.00 -4.75
N TYR A 271 -15.60 -5.24 -5.56
CA TYR A 271 -15.99 -3.87 -5.23
C TYR A 271 -17.32 -3.83 -4.47
N TYR A 272 -17.34 -3.09 -3.37
CA TYR A 272 -18.50 -2.99 -2.47
C TYR A 272 -19.71 -2.40 -3.19
N LYS A 273 -20.83 -3.13 -3.14
CA LYS A 273 -22.10 -2.80 -3.83
C LYS A 273 -21.97 -2.60 -5.35
N ASP A 274 -20.88 -3.09 -5.98
CA ASP A 274 -20.63 -3.00 -7.42
C ASP A 274 -20.25 -4.37 -8.04
N PRO A 275 -21.18 -5.32 -8.12
CA PRO A 275 -20.92 -6.63 -8.70
C PRO A 275 -20.59 -6.56 -10.20
N LYS A 276 -21.14 -5.57 -10.92
CA LYS A 276 -20.82 -5.35 -12.34
C LYS A 276 -19.37 -4.89 -12.51
N GLY A 277 -18.94 -3.87 -11.77
CA GLY A 277 -17.56 -3.42 -11.80
C GLY A 277 -16.58 -4.48 -11.33
N THR A 278 -17.00 -5.38 -10.42
CA THR A 278 -16.20 -6.55 -10.02
C THR A 278 -16.02 -7.53 -11.18
N ALA A 279 -17.11 -7.89 -11.88
CA ALA A 279 -17.05 -8.82 -13.02
C ALA A 279 -16.30 -8.26 -14.24
N GLU A 280 -16.11 -6.94 -14.33
CA GLU A 280 -15.26 -6.30 -15.36
C GLU A 280 -13.76 -6.50 -15.11
N VAL A 281 -13.35 -6.81 -13.87
CA VAL A 281 -11.93 -6.93 -13.49
C VAL A 281 -11.57 -8.28 -12.91
N ILE A 282 -12.52 -9.08 -12.43
CA ILE A 282 -12.29 -10.47 -11.99
C ILE A 282 -13.13 -11.37 -12.89
N ASP A 283 -12.45 -12.21 -13.67
CA ASP A 283 -13.12 -13.14 -14.59
C ASP A 283 -13.72 -14.37 -13.88
N ALA A 284 -14.42 -15.23 -14.64
CA ALA A 284 -15.07 -16.41 -14.12
C ALA A 284 -14.10 -17.46 -13.54
N ASP A 285 -12.83 -17.42 -13.93
CA ASP A 285 -11.76 -18.30 -13.45
C ASP A 285 -11.01 -17.70 -12.26
N GLY A 286 -11.42 -16.52 -11.78
CA GLY A 286 -10.87 -15.82 -10.62
C GLY A 286 -9.61 -15.01 -10.93
N TRP A 287 -9.29 -14.75 -12.19
CA TRP A 287 -8.18 -13.87 -12.55
C TRP A 287 -8.58 -12.40 -12.43
N PHE A 288 -7.79 -11.67 -11.66
CA PHE A 288 -7.87 -10.22 -11.59
C PHE A 288 -7.06 -9.60 -12.73
N HIS A 289 -7.74 -8.85 -13.59
CA HIS A 289 -7.19 -8.09 -14.69
C HIS A 289 -6.75 -6.71 -14.18
N THR A 290 -5.44 -6.50 -14.09
CA THR A 290 -4.89 -5.28 -13.46
C THR A 290 -5.10 -4.01 -14.30
N GLY A 291 -5.33 -4.17 -15.59
CA GLY A 291 -5.34 -3.08 -16.57
C GLY A 291 -3.93 -2.59 -16.93
N ASP A 292 -2.88 -3.16 -16.35
CA ASP A 292 -1.48 -2.86 -16.67
C ASP A 292 -0.97 -3.80 -17.76
N LEU A 293 -0.29 -3.22 -18.75
CA LEU A 293 0.41 -3.96 -19.77
C LEU A 293 1.86 -4.20 -19.35
N ALA A 294 2.34 -5.41 -19.54
CA ALA A 294 3.69 -5.79 -19.17
C ALA A 294 4.32 -6.73 -20.19
N ARG A 295 5.62 -6.85 -20.14
CA ARG A 295 6.42 -7.90 -20.77
C ARG A 295 7.26 -8.61 -19.71
N VAL A 296 7.60 -9.85 -19.94
CA VAL A 296 8.57 -10.61 -19.13
C VAL A 296 9.81 -10.85 -19.96
N ASP A 297 10.99 -10.74 -19.34
CA ASP A 297 12.26 -11.03 -20.00
C ASP A 297 12.70 -12.51 -19.80
N GLU A 298 13.85 -12.86 -20.37
CA GLU A 298 14.43 -14.21 -20.30
C GLU A 298 14.82 -14.64 -18.88
N ASP A 299 15.06 -13.67 -17.97
CA ASP A 299 15.41 -13.90 -16.57
C ASP A 299 14.16 -13.92 -15.66
N GLY A 300 12.95 -13.77 -16.24
CA GLY A 300 11.68 -13.79 -15.53
C GLY A 300 11.31 -12.50 -14.84
N TYR A 301 11.94 -11.37 -15.18
CA TYR A 301 11.56 -10.06 -14.70
C TYR A 301 10.45 -9.44 -15.55
N TYR A 302 9.47 -8.86 -14.87
CA TYR A 302 8.35 -8.16 -15.49
C TYR A 302 8.63 -6.67 -15.60
N PHE A 303 8.31 -6.08 -16.75
CA PHE A 303 8.45 -4.66 -17.03
C PHE A 303 7.11 -4.11 -17.48
N LEU A 304 6.65 -3.03 -16.87
CA LEU A 304 5.46 -2.32 -17.33
C LEU A 304 5.72 -1.68 -18.69
N THR A 305 4.78 -1.81 -19.60
CA THR A 305 4.83 -1.23 -20.95
C THR A 305 3.74 -0.16 -21.15
N GLY A 306 2.75 -0.11 -20.27
CA GLY A 306 1.69 0.88 -20.31
C GLY A 306 0.45 0.50 -19.52
N ARG A 307 -0.61 1.23 -19.76
CA ARG A 307 -1.97 0.95 -19.27
C ARG A 307 -2.90 0.62 -20.44
N LYS A 308 -3.70 -0.43 -20.31
CA LYS A 308 -4.66 -0.87 -21.33
C LYS A 308 -5.60 0.26 -21.79
N LYS A 309 -6.04 1.09 -20.86
CA LYS A 309 -6.93 2.25 -21.15
C LYS A 309 -6.23 3.41 -21.85
N ASN A 310 -4.91 3.46 -21.82
CA ASN A 310 -4.11 4.52 -22.44
C ASN A 310 -3.60 4.13 -23.84
N VAL A 311 -3.92 2.93 -24.31
CA VAL A 311 -3.54 2.48 -25.66
C VAL A 311 -4.47 3.13 -26.67
N ILE A 312 -3.93 4.00 -27.51
CA ILE A 312 -4.63 4.56 -28.68
C ILE A 312 -4.40 3.59 -29.82
N ILE A 313 -5.45 2.92 -30.27
CA ILE A 313 -5.43 2.14 -31.50
C ILE A 313 -5.54 3.13 -32.65
N LEU A 314 -4.47 3.29 -33.43
CA LEU A 314 -4.50 4.04 -34.69
C LEU A 314 -4.96 3.05 -35.77
N ASP A 315 -6.12 3.31 -36.37
CA ASP A 315 -6.63 2.58 -37.55
C ASP A 315 -5.76 2.86 -38.78
#